data_6f7e46fa07b53ea0891c5cc9cac884f3
#
_entry.id   6f7e46fa07b53ea0891c5cc9cac884f3
#
_cell.length_a   1.000
_cell.length_b   1.000
_cell.length_c   1.000
_cell.angle_alpha   90.00
_cell.angle_beta   90.00
_cell.angle_gamma   90.00
#
_symmetry.space_group_name_H-M   'P 1'
#
loop_
_entity.id
_entity.type
_entity.pdbx_description
1 polymer ?
#
loop_
_entity_poly.entity_id
_entity_poly.type
_entity_poly.pdbx_seq_one_letter_code
_entity_poly.pdbx_strand_id
1 'polypeptide(L)'
;MMLRSRSAIRSGLCLLFLLLIASVYASYTQGTQSSATVSFTLDFPQSIPDHYALKVSSDGHAEYNSTGKLTPDSEPPDPFHLEFTISPATREKIFDFAAKAKYFEGKVDSGKRNIASTGNKVLAYHDAQRNTQAEYNYSPNPAVQELTSIFQNISTTLEFGRRLDYYHHYQKLALEAELKTMEEMVRSKSLEELQAVSPILEQIATDQSVINISRSRAQRLLALGGTPIASH
;
A
#
# COMPACT_ATOMS: atom_id res chain seq x y z
N MET A 1 35.59 -74.47 -6.21
CA MET A 1 36.16 -73.36 -5.40
C MET A 1 35.92 -72.05 -6.11
N MET A 2 35.39 -71.05 -5.42
CA MET A 2 35.06 -69.68 -5.86
C MET A 2 33.81 -69.46 -6.71
N LEU A 3 32.74 -69.21 -6.02
CA LEU A 3 31.61 -68.41 -6.48
C LEU A 3 31.02 -67.62 -5.28
N ARG A 4 31.52 -66.46 -4.99
CA ARG A 4 30.88 -65.49 -4.10
C ARG A 4 31.45 -64.12 -4.41
N SER A 5 30.67 -63.24 -4.93
CA SER A 5 30.74 -61.77 -4.85
C SER A 5 30.15 -61.07 -6.06
N ARG A 6 28.85 -61.17 -6.31
CA ARG A 6 28.14 -60.30 -7.25
C ARG A 6 26.78 -59.77 -6.79
N SER A 7 26.37 -60.10 -5.57
CA SER A 7 25.04 -59.64 -5.09
C SER A 7 25.06 -58.42 -4.18
N ALA A 8 26.21 -58.05 -3.61
CA ALA A 8 26.31 -56.92 -2.68
C ALA A 8 26.30 -55.52 -3.35
N ILE A 9 26.74 -55.44 -4.61
CA ILE A 9 26.84 -54.13 -5.33
C ILE A 9 25.48 -53.66 -5.85
N ARG A 10 24.56 -54.58 -6.15
CA ARG A 10 23.23 -54.19 -6.68
C ARG A 10 22.30 -53.65 -5.60
N SER A 11 22.45 -54.07 -4.34
CA SER A 11 21.61 -53.59 -3.24
C SER A 11 22.02 -52.19 -2.76
N GLY A 12 23.30 -51.85 -2.81
CA GLY A 12 23.80 -50.51 -2.44
C GLY A 12 23.39 -49.42 -3.44
N LEU A 13 23.31 -49.73 -4.74
CA LEU A 13 22.95 -48.77 -5.77
C LEU A 13 21.45 -48.39 -5.73
N CYS A 14 20.57 -49.38 -5.39
CA CYS A 14 19.16 -49.12 -5.21
C CYS A 14 18.84 -48.25 -3.98
N LEU A 15 19.61 -48.41 -2.88
CA LEU A 15 19.41 -47.61 -1.66
C LEU A 15 19.87 -46.17 -1.84
N LEU A 16 20.96 -45.95 -2.62
CA LEU A 16 21.42 -44.60 -2.94
C LEU A 16 20.44 -43.83 -3.87
N PHE A 17 19.79 -44.56 -4.79
CA PHE A 17 18.81 -43.95 -5.68
C PHE A 17 17.50 -43.59 -4.97
N LEU A 18 17.07 -44.38 -3.98
CA LEU A 18 15.90 -44.06 -3.13
C LEU A 18 16.15 -42.88 -2.20
N LEU A 19 17.35 -42.65 -1.69
CA LEU A 19 17.72 -41.51 -0.88
C LEU A 19 17.79 -40.20 -1.72
N LEU A 20 18.19 -40.26 -3.00
CA LEU A 20 18.21 -39.13 -3.91
C LEU A 20 16.80 -38.69 -4.32
N ILE A 21 15.84 -39.61 -4.45
CA ILE A 21 14.45 -39.28 -4.77
C ILE A 21 13.74 -38.64 -3.57
N ALA A 22 14.04 -39.07 -2.34
CA ALA A 22 13.46 -38.50 -1.11
C ALA A 22 13.89 -37.02 -0.89
N SER A 23 15.09 -36.61 -1.32
CA SER A 23 15.55 -35.22 -1.22
C SER A 23 14.89 -34.26 -2.20
N VAL A 24 14.36 -34.76 -3.33
CA VAL A 24 13.67 -33.94 -4.33
C VAL A 24 12.23 -33.62 -3.90
N TYR A 25 11.57 -34.48 -3.12
CA TYR A 25 10.21 -34.26 -2.65
C TYR A 25 10.13 -33.30 -1.44
N ALA A 26 11.22 -33.05 -0.72
CA ALA A 26 11.23 -32.12 0.40
C ALA A 26 11.22 -30.63 -0.03
N SER A 27 11.43 -30.33 -1.31
CA SER A 27 11.51 -28.96 -1.81
C SER A 27 10.18 -28.40 -2.37
N TYR A 28 9.11 -29.19 -2.40
CA TYR A 28 7.84 -28.79 -3.01
C TYR A 28 6.72 -28.41 -2.06
N THR A 29 6.99 -28.38 -0.76
CA THR A 29 6.04 -27.86 0.23
C THR A 29 6.47 -26.48 0.76
N GLN A 30 6.82 -25.55 -0.12
CA GLN A 30 6.55 -24.16 0.17
C GLN A 30 5.05 -23.94 -0.06
N GLY A 31 4.27 -24.27 0.95
CA GLY A 31 2.92 -23.76 1.05
C GLY A 31 3.02 -22.25 0.87
N THR A 32 2.31 -21.71 -0.10
CA THR A 32 2.01 -20.29 -0.18
C THR A 32 1.38 -19.92 1.17
N GLN A 33 2.21 -19.49 2.12
CA GLN A 33 1.69 -18.80 3.30
C GLN A 33 1.00 -17.58 2.72
N SER A 34 -0.34 -17.59 2.70
CA SER A 34 -1.08 -16.41 2.33
C SER A 34 -0.62 -15.30 3.24
N SER A 35 -0.01 -14.26 2.65
CA SER A 35 0.47 -13.12 3.42
C SER A 35 -0.71 -12.51 4.15
N ALA A 36 -0.52 -12.19 5.43
CA ALA A 36 -1.55 -11.49 6.18
C ALA A 36 -1.83 -10.13 5.51
N THR A 37 -3.08 -9.69 5.52
CA THR A 37 -3.49 -8.42 4.91
C THR A 37 -4.29 -7.57 5.88
N VAL A 38 -4.06 -6.26 5.81
CA VAL A 38 -4.91 -5.23 6.41
C VAL A 38 -5.48 -4.38 5.30
N SER A 39 -6.78 -4.18 5.29
CA SER A 39 -7.42 -3.31 4.30
C SER A 39 -8.29 -2.25 4.96
N PHE A 40 -8.41 -1.13 4.26
CA PHE A 40 -9.25 0.00 4.64
C PHE A 40 -10.07 0.45 3.43
N THR A 41 -11.34 0.68 3.65
CA THR A 41 -12.25 1.25 2.65
C THR A 41 -12.93 2.49 3.24
N LEU A 42 -13.07 3.54 2.43
CA LEU A 42 -13.85 4.72 2.74
C LEU A 42 -14.90 4.95 1.65
N ASP A 43 -16.16 5.07 2.08
CA ASP A 43 -17.25 5.58 1.27
C ASP A 43 -17.73 6.89 1.89
N PHE A 44 -17.49 7.99 1.19
CA PHE A 44 -17.92 9.31 1.61
C PHE A 44 -18.39 10.12 0.40
N PRO A 45 -19.65 10.01 0.01
CA PRO A 45 -20.21 10.78 -1.11
C PRO A 45 -19.90 12.26 -0.96
N GLN A 46 -19.53 12.91 -2.06
CA GLN A 46 -19.10 14.31 -2.16
C GLN A 46 -17.66 14.62 -1.66
N SER A 47 -16.91 13.64 -1.16
CA SER A 47 -15.45 13.80 -0.99
C SER A 47 -14.72 13.54 -2.31
N ILE A 48 -13.42 13.87 -2.35
CA ILE A 48 -12.54 13.58 -3.49
C ILE A 48 -11.32 12.81 -2.97
N PRO A 49 -11.23 11.52 -3.31
CA PRO A 49 -12.21 10.66 -3.97
C PRO A 49 -13.44 10.39 -3.08
N ASP A 50 -14.57 10.05 -3.66
CA ASP A 50 -15.80 9.69 -2.93
C ASP A 50 -15.78 8.25 -2.41
N HIS A 51 -15.02 7.38 -3.07
CA HIS A 51 -14.76 6.01 -2.63
C HIS A 51 -13.29 5.65 -2.87
N TYR A 52 -12.67 4.96 -1.90
CA TYR A 52 -11.40 4.27 -2.13
C TYR A 52 -11.22 3.06 -1.22
N ALA A 53 -10.39 2.14 -1.69
CA ALA A 53 -9.95 0.97 -0.94
C ALA A 53 -8.42 0.86 -1.02
N LEU A 54 -7.78 0.62 0.11
CA LEU A 54 -6.35 0.37 0.23
C LEU A 54 -6.13 -0.96 0.96
N LYS A 55 -5.35 -1.85 0.35
CA LYS A 55 -4.99 -3.16 0.90
C LYS A 55 -3.47 -3.23 1.04
N VAL A 56 -3.00 -3.66 2.19
CA VAL A 56 -1.58 -3.81 2.50
C VAL A 56 -1.33 -5.24 2.95
N SER A 57 -0.37 -5.89 2.32
CA SER A 57 0.07 -7.25 2.62
C SER A 57 1.32 -7.26 3.50
N SER A 58 1.49 -8.29 4.31
CA SER A 58 2.64 -8.43 5.23
C SER A 58 3.99 -8.57 4.52
N ASP A 59 4.00 -8.92 3.24
CA ASP A 59 5.19 -8.94 2.38
C ASP A 59 5.59 -7.55 1.83
N GLY A 60 4.73 -6.54 2.03
CA GLY A 60 4.97 -5.16 1.59
C GLY A 60 4.26 -4.76 0.30
N HIS A 61 3.54 -5.68 -0.35
CA HIS A 61 2.70 -5.32 -1.49
C HIS A 61 1.49 -4.51 -1.02
N ALA A 62 1.18 -3.44 -1.73
CA ALA A 62 0.04 -2.59 -1.47
C ALA A 62 -0.74 -2.29 -2.76
N GLU A 63 -2.06 -2.31 -2.65
CA GLU A 63 -2.99 -2.08 -3.75
C GLU A 63 -3.96 -0.97 -3.36
N TYR A 64 -4.07 0.05 -4.21
CA TYR A 64 -4.98 1.17 -4.05
C TYR A 64 -5.95 1.24 -5.21
N ASN A 65 -7.21 1.37 -4.89
CA ASN A 65 -8.29 1.59 -5.85
C ASN A 65 -9.12 2.79 -5.40
N SER A 66 -9.41 3.72 -6.30
CA SER A 66 -10.33 4.82 -6.02
C SER A 66 -11.28 5.08 -7.18
N THR A 67 -12.41 5.70 -6.87
CA THR A 67 -13.36 6.23 -7.83
C THR A 67 -13.72 7.66 -7.44
N GLY A 68 -14.25 8.40 -8.37
CA GLY A 68 -14.62 9.80 -8.16
C GLY A 68 -13.95 10.73 -9.14
N LYS A 69 -14.17 12.00 -8.94
CA LYS A 69 -13.61 13.05 -9.80
C LYS A 69 -12.11 13.19 -9.58
N LEU A 70 -11.37 13.35 -10.67
CA LEU A 70 -9.95 13.70 -10.60
C LEU A 70 -9.77 15.15 -10.14
N THR A 71 -10.60 16.05 -10.70
CA THR A 71 -10.69 17.46 -10.34
C THR A 71 -12.17 17.85 -10.19
N PRO A 72 -12.51 18.99 -9.54
CA PRO A 72 -13.90 19.44 -9.42
C PRO A 72 -14.65 19.52 -10.76
N ASP A 73 -13.91 19.78 -11.86
CA ASP A 73 -14.47 19.96 -13.20
C ASP A 73 -14.47 18.70 -14.06
N SER A 74 -13.90 17.58 -13.55
CA SER A 74 -13.87 16.32 -14.31
C SER A 74 -15.20 15.57 -14.24
N GLU A 75 -15.51 14.79 -15.30
CA GLU A 75 -16.66 13.89 -15.33
C GLU A 75 -16.44 12.68 -14.42
N PRO A 76 -17.43 12.29 -13.58
CA PRO A 76 -17.39 11.04 -12.84
C PRO A 76 -18.02 9.88 -13.66
N PRO A 77 -17.71 8.60 -13.34
CA PRO A 77 -16.63 8.15 -12.48
C PRO A 77 -15.30 8.08 -13.24
N ASP A 78 -14.20 8.31 -12.53
CA ASP A 78 -12.87 8.18 -13.06
C ASP A 78 -12.08 7.18 -12.19
N PRO A 79 -12.11 5.87 -12.55
CA PRO A 79 -11.48 4.83 -11.75
C PRO A 79 -9.96 4.95 -11.82
N PHE A 80 -9.31 4.76 -10.68
CA PHE A 80 -7.86 4.77 -10.56
C PHE A 80 -7.42 3.52 -9.79
N HIS A 81 -6.37 2.87 -10.30
CA HIS A 81 -5.75 1.70 -9.70
C HIS A 81 -4.24 1.87 -9.66
N LEU A 82 -3.63 1.56 -8.52
CA LEU A 82 -2.17 1.61 -8.34
C LEU A 82 -1.71 0.46 -7.44
N GLU A 83 -0.72 -0.28 -7.90
CA GLU A 83 0.06 -1.21 -7.08
C GLU A 83 1.40 -0.57 -6.73
N PHE A 84 1.83 -0.71 -5.48
CA PHE A 84 3.11 -0.16 -5.02
C PHE A 84 3.68 -0.98 -3.86
N THR A 85 4.92 -0.71 -3.50
CA THR A 85 5.54 -1.29 -2.31
C THR A 85 5.48 -0.28 -1.17
N ILE A 86 4.83 -0.65 -0.07
CA ILE A 86 4.77 0.17 1.14
C ILE A 86 6.10 0.12 1.88
N SER A 87 6.50 1.21 2.50
CA SER A 87 7.72 1.27 3.30
C SER A 87 7.66 0.29 4.48
N PRO A 88 8.78 -0.34 4.87
CA PRO A 88 8.82 -1.24 6.00
C PRO A 88 8.29 -0.60 7.30
N ALA A 89 8.59 0.68 7.53
CA ALA A 89 8.17 1.42 8.72
C ALA A 89 6.64 1.59 8.79
N THR A 90 6.00 1.99 7.68
CA THR A 90 4.55 2.16 7.63
C THR A 90 3.83 0.81 7.68
N ARG A 91 4.36 -0.21 6.99
CA ARG A 91 3.85 -1.58 7.08
C ARG A 91 3.85 -2.07 8.53
N GLU A 92 4.97 -1.95 9.24
CA GLU A 92 5.08 -2.37 10.64
C GLU A 92 4.05 -1.65 11.53
N LYS A 93 3.89 -0.33 11.38
CA LYS A 93 2.85 0.44 12.10
C LYS A 93 1.44 -0.09 11.82
N ILE A 94 1.10 -0.36 10.56
CA ILE A 94 -0.23 -0.86 10.17
C ILE A 94 -0.54 -2.18 10.87
N PHE A 95 0.38 -3.14 10.82
CA PHE A 95 0.16 -4.45 11.44
C PHE A 95 0.20 -4.39 12.98
N ASP A 96 1.03 -3.55 13.57
CA ASP A 96 1.08 -3.30 15.02
C ASP A 96 -0.24 -2.69 15.53
N PHE A 97 -0.76 -1.67 14.85
CA PHE A 97 -2.05 -1.09 15.22
C PHE A 97 -3.23 -2.04 14.96
N ALA A 98 -3.19 -2.86 13.93
CA ALA A 98 -4.19 -3.90 13.73
C ALA A 98 -4.21 -4.90 14.89
N ALA A 99 -3.04 -5.33 15.36
CA ALA A 99 -2.92 -6.18 16.54
C ALA A 99 -3.42 -5.49 17.81
N LYS A 100 -3.04 -4.22 18.06
CA LYS A 100 -3.53 -3.40 19.18
C LYS A 100 -5.05 -3.17 19.15
N ALA A 101 -5.63 -3.11 17.95
CA ALA A 101 -7.07 -3.06 17.73
C ALA A 101 -7.74 -4.45 17.80
N LYS A 102 -7.03 -5.48 18.27
CA LYS A 102 -7.48 -6.88 18.35
C LYS A 102 -7.99 -7.40 17.00
N TYR A 103 -7.28 -7.03 15.93
CA TYR A 103 -7.64 -7.41 14.56
C TYR A 103 -9.09 -7.08 14.19
N PHE A 104 -9.63 -5.99 14.76
CA PHE A 104 -10.98 -5.48 14.57
C PHE A 104 -12.10 -6.40 15.08
N GLU A 105 -11.78 -7.34 15.95
CA GLU A 105 -12.78 -8.16 16.65
C GLU A 105 -13.57 -7.33 17.66
N GLY A 106 -14.87 -7.58 17.72
CA GLY A 106 -15.78 -6.92 18.67
C GLY A 106 -16.27 -5.55 18.21
N LYS A 107 -16.61 -4.69 19.18
CA LYS A 107 -17.21 -3.39 18.88
C LYS A 107 -16.13 -2.33 18.62
N VAL A 108 -16.01 -1.91 17.37
CA VAL A 108 -15.06 -0.86 16.92
C VAL A 108 -15.75 0.51 16.85
N ASP A 109 -16.98 0.58 16.35
CA ASP A 109 -17.74 1.83 16.26
C ASP A 109 -18.16 2.35 17.64
N SER A 110 -18.16 3.67 17.80
CA SER A 110 -18.57 4.33 19.05
C SER A 110 -20.04 4.11 19.41
N GLY A 111 -20.91 3.83 18.42
CA GLY A 111 -22.35 3.73 18.56
C GLY A 111 -23.05 5.06 18.85
N LYS A 112 -22.36 6.20 18.77
CA LYS A 112 -22.95 7.52 18.98
C LYS A 112 -23.77 7.96 17.78
N ARG A 113 -25.02 8.34 17.99
CA ARG A 113 -25.96 8.73 16.92
C ARG A 113 -25.86 10.20 16.51
N ASN A 114 -25.36 11.08 17.40
CA ASN A 114 -25.37 12.53 17.20
C ASN A 114 -23.95 13.06 16.92
N ILE A 115 -23.22 12.40 16.01
CA ILE A 115 -21.92 12.87 15.54
C ILE A 115 -22.00 13.11 14.04
N ALA A 116 -21.19 14.04 13.55
CA ALA A 116 -21.08 14.29 12.11
C ALA A 116 -20.65 13.00 11.38
N SER A 117 -21.22 12.78 10.20
CA SER A 117 -20.74 11.73 9.31
C SER A 117 -19.39 12.15 8.75
N THR A 118 -18.41 11.27 8.85
CA THR A 118 -17.08 11.41 8.25
C THR A 118 -16.81 10.31 7.22
N GLY A 119 -17.90 9.78 6.66
CA GLY A 119 -17.90 8.66 5.73
C GLY A 119 -18.01 7.30 6.43
N ASN A 120 -18.48 6.32 5.68
CA ASN A 120 -18.52 4.93 6.12
C ASN A 120 -17.14 4.32 5.92
N LYS A 121 -16.54 3.81 6.99
CA LYS A 121 -15.20 3.22 7.01
C LYS A 121 -15.27 1.75 7.34
N VAL A 122 -14.51 0.94 6.62
CA VAL A 122 -14.35 -0.48 6.92
C VAL A 122 -12.86 -0.79 7.08
N LEU A 123 -12.48 -1.34 8.22
CA LEU A 123 -11.19 -1.98 8.42
C LEU A 123 -11.38 -3.49 8.38
N ALA A 124 -10.52 -4.20 7.66
CA ALA A 124 -10.53 -5.65 7.65
C ALA A 124 -9.12 -6.21 7.84
N TYR A 125 -9.03 -7.37 8.48
CA TYR A 125 -7.82 -8.15 8.65
C TYR A 125 -8.06 -9.58 8.17
N HIS A 126 -7.12 -10.09 7.40
CA HIS A 126 -7.16 -11.48 6.92
C HIS A 126 -5.78 -12.13 7.05
N ASP A 127 -5.74 -13.32 7.65
CA ASP A 127 -4.60 -14.22 7.66
C ASP A 127 -5.08 -15.68 7.54
N ALA A 128 -4.19 -16.66 7.73
CA ALA A 128 -4.55 -18.06 7.67
C ALA A 128 -5.56 -18.52 8.76
N GLN A 129 -5.73 -17.74 9.82
CA GLN A 129 -6.55 -18.08 11.00
C GLN A 129 -7.71 -17.13 11.22
N ARG A 130 -7.63 -15.88 10.71
CA ARG A 130 -8.57 -14.80 10.98
C ARG A 130 -9.08 -14.21 9.67
N ASN A 131 -10.35 -13.90 9.67
CA ASN A 131 -11.02 -13.13 8.63
C ASN A 131 -12.05 -12.23 9.33
N THR A 132 -11.64 -11.03 9.69
CA THR A 132 -12.39 -10.10 10.54
C THR A 132 -12.55 -8.78 9.84
N GLN A 133 -13.66 -8.09 10.10
CA GLN A 133 -13.90 -6.74 9.62
C GLN A 133 -14.75 -5.94 10.61
N ALA A 134 -14.58 -4.63 10.60
CA ALA A 134 -15.40 -3.70 11.38
C ALA A 134 -15.75 -2.47 10.55
N GLU A 135 -17.04 -2.16 10.55
CA GLU A 135 -17.59 -0.95 9.96
C GLU A 135 -17.80 0.11 11.04
N TYR A 136 -17.45 1.37 10.74
CA TYR A 136 -17.57 2.48 11.69
C TYR A 136 -17.63 3.84 11.00
N ASN A 137 -18.32 4.80 11.62
CA ASN A 137 -18.18 6.23 11.32
C ASN A 137 -17.06 6.84 12.18
N TYR A 138 -17.07 6.57 13.49
CA TYR A 138 -16.05 7.01 14.44
C TYR A 138 -15.75 5.93 15.47
N SER A 139 -14.48 5.68 15.72
CA SER A 139 -14.03 4.75 16.76
C SER A 139 -13.36 5.50 17.92
N PRO A 140 -13.69 5.18 19.16
CA PRO A 140 -12.97 5.71 20.33
C PRO A 140 -11.63 4.99 20.59
N ASN A 141 -11.35 3.89 19.86
CA ASN A 141 -10.11 3.12 20.01
C ASN A 141 -8.93 3.89 19.36
N PRO A 142 -7.89 4.27 20.12
CA PRO A 142 -6.75 5.01 19.58
C PRO A 142 -6.04 4.27 18.42
N ALA A 143 -5.91 2.95 18.50
CA ALA A 143 -5.25 2.16 17.45
C ALA A 143 -6.05 2.20 16.13
N VAL A 144 -7.37 2.21 16.19
CA VAL A 144 -8.23 2.39 15.02
C VAL A 144 -8.13 3.80 14.46
N GLN A 145 -8.03 4.81 15.30
CA GLN A 145 -7.84 6.21 14.87
C GLN A 145 -6.51 6.38 14.13
N GLU A 146 -5.41 5.82 14.67
CA GLU A 146 -4.09 5.86 14.02
C GLU A 146 -4.10 5.14 12.68
N LEU A 147 -4.69 3.94 12.60
CA LEU A 147 -4.85 3.23 11.34
C LEU A 147 -5.63 4.05 10.31
N THR A 148 -6.76 4.65 10.75
CA THR A 148 -7.57 5.50 9.89
C THR A 148 -6.74 6.66 9.34
N SER A 149 -5.96 7.33 10.18
CA SER A 149 -5.10 8.44 9.77
C SER A 149 -4.02 7.99 8.79
N ILE A 150 -3.35 6.86 9.05
CA ILE A 150 -2.33 6.32 8.15
C ILE A 150 -2.92 6.05 6.77
N PHE A 151 -4.05 5.33 6.70
CA PHE A 151 -4.69 5.00 5.42
C PHE A 151 -5.20 6.24 4.67
N GLN A 152 -5.76 7.22 5.37
CA GLN A 152 -6.18 8.49 4.77
C GLN A 152 -4.99 9.30 4.25
N ASN A 153 -3.88 9.36 4.99
CA ASN A 153 -2.66 10.05 4.57
C ASN A 153 -2.04 9.39 3.33
N ILE A 154 -2.01 8.05 3.26
CA ILE A 154 -1.56 7.32 2.06
C ILE A 154 -2.48 7.65 0.88
N SER A 155 -3.80 7.51 1.04
CA SER A 155 -4.76 7.84 -0.02
C SER A 155 -4.56 9.26 -0.54
N THR A 156 -4.39 10.23 0.34
CA THR A 156 -4.13 11.64 -0.03
C THR A 156 -2.85 11.77 -0.85
N THR A 157 -1.78 11.08 -0.48
CA THR A 157 -0.51 11.07 -1.24
C THR A 157 -0.71 10.53 -2.65
N LEU A 158 -1.42 9.41 -2.79
CA LEU A 158 -1.65 8.76 -4.08
C LEU A 158 -2.54 9.60 -4.99
N GLU A 159 -3.56 10.26 -4.43
CA GLU A 159 -4.41 11.20 -5.19
C GLU A 159 -3.65 12.46 -5.63
N PHE A 160 -2.67 12.94 -4.84
CA PHE A 160 -1.72 13.94 -5.34
C PHE A 160 -0.95 13.44 -6.55
N GLY A 161 -0.42 12.22 -6.49
CA GLY A 161 0.30 11.61 -7.62
C GLY A 161 -0.55 11.56 -8.88
N ARG A 162 -1.81 11.11 -8.74
CA ARG A 162 -2.79 11.05 -9.84
C ARG A 162 -3.07 12.43 -10.45
N ARG A 163 -3.31 13.47 -9.62
CA ARG A 163 -3.54 14.84 -10.11
C ARG A 163 -2.29 15.46 -10.73
N LEU A 164 -1.10 15.20 -10.14
CA LEU A 164 0.16 15.68 -10.70
C LEU A 164 0.44 15.08 -12.08
N ASP A 165 0.13 13.79 -12.29
CA ASP A 165 0.25 13.14 -13.60
C ASP A 165 -0.67 13.80 -14.63
N TYR A 166 -1.93 14.01 -14.29
CA TYR A 166 -2.89 14.71 -15.14
C TYR A 166 -2.42 16.14 -15.46
N TYR A 167 -2.02 16.91 -14.46
CA TYR A 167 -1.56 18.29 -14.67
C TYR A 167 -0.27 18.36 -15.48
N HIS A 168 0.64 17.40 -15.29
CA HIS A 168 1.86 17.32 -16.08
C HIS A 168 1.58 17.14 -17.58
N HIS A 169 0.57 16.33 -17.91
CA HIS A 169 0.19 16.08 -19.30
C HIS A 169 -0.65 17.21 -19.93
N TYR A 170 -1.59 17.77 -19.18
CA TYR A 170 -2.64 18.60 -19.76
C TYR A 170 -2.67 20.04 -19.25
N GLN A 171 -2.16 20.33 -18.06
CA GLN A 171 -2.33 21.63 -17.40
C GLN A 171 -1.08 22.03 -16.59
N LYS A 172 0.08 22.11 -17.23
CA LYS A 172 1.36 22.31 -16.54
C LYS A 172 1.42 23.51 -15.60
N LEU A 173 0.62 24.55 -15.83
CA LEU A 173 0.55 25.72 -14.95
C LEU A 173 -0.10 25.40 -13.60
N ALA A 174 -0.99 24.40 -13.52
CA ALA A 174 -1.61 23.96 -12.27
C ALA A 174 -0.63 23.23 -11.33
N LEU A 175 0.49 22.72 -11.85
CA LEU A 175 1.49 22.02 -11.06
C LEU A 175 2.06 22.84 -9.90
N GLU A 176 2.18 24.17 -10.07
CA GLU A 176 2.74 25.03 -9.02
C GLU A 176 1.87 25.02 -7.77
N ALA A 177 0.57 25.23 -7.92
CA ALA A 177 -0.38 25.25 -6.81
C ALA A 177 -0.50 23.87 -6.14
N GLU A 178 -0.57 22.80 -6.94
CA GLU A 178 -0.68 21.43 -6.45
C GLU A 178 0.55 21.00 -5.65
N LEU A 179 1.76 21.22 -6.19
CA LEU A 179 3.02 20.91 -5.52
C LEU A 179 3.22 21.77 -4.25
N LYS A 180 2.76 23.02 -4.24
CA LYS A 180 2.78 23.86 -3.05
C LYS A 180 1.92 23.29 -1.94
N THR A 181 0.69 22.92 -2.26
CA THR A 181 -0.23 22.27 -1.31
C THR A 181 0.37 20.97 -0.75
N MET A 182 0.94 20.15 -1.63
CA MET A 182 1.61 18.91 -1.24
C MET A 182 2.79 19.17 -0.27
N GLU A 183 3.65 20.18 -0.52
CA GLU A 183 4.72 20.57 0.40
C GLU A 183 4.19 21.01 1.77
N GLU A 184 3.07 21.75 1.82
CA GLU A 184 2.44 22.17 3.07
C GLU A 184 1.92 20.96 3.87
N MET A 185 1.31 20.00 3.20
CA MET A 185 0.82 18.77 3.84
C MET A 185 1.95 17.85 4.31
N VAL A 186 3.08 17.78 3.62
CA VAL A 186 4.29 17.09 4.12
C VAL A 186 4.78 17.74 5.42
N ARG A 187 4.84 19.07 5.48
CA ARG A 187 5.26 19.80 6.69
C ARG A 187 4.33 19.56 7.87
N SER A 188 3.03 19.44 7.62
CA SER A 188 2.02 19.12 8.65
C SER A 188 1.93 17.64 8.99
N LYS A 189 2.76 16.78 8.38
CA LYS A 189 2.76 15.31 8.54
C LYS A 189 1.42 14.67 8.19
N SER A 190 0.73 15.23 7.19
CA SER A 190 -0.57 14.75 6.69
C SER A 190 -0.43 13.90 5.43
N LEU A 191 0.79 13.52 5.05
CA LEU A 191 1.08 12.60 3.94
C LEU A 191 1.99 11.47 4.43
N GLU A 192 1.74 10.27 3.91
CA GLU A 192 2.55 9.07 4.12
C GLU A 192 2.92 8.47 2.74
N GLU A 193 4.00 7.70 2.66
CA GLU A 193 4.41 6.95 1.45
C GLU A 193 4.71 7.83 0.23
N LEU A 194 5.43 8.95 0.42
CA LEU A 194 5.81 9.87 -0.66
C LEU A 194 6.57 9.17 -1.80
N GLN A 195 7.32 8.10 -1.50
CA GLN A 195 8.06 7.33 -2.51
C GLN A 195 7.13 6.67 -3.55
N ALA A 196 5.86 6.40 -3.21
CA ALA A 196 4.91 5.82 -4.16
C ALA A 196 4.59 6.76 -5.34
N VAL A 197 4.77 8.06 -5.16
CA VAL A 197 4.55 9.06 -6.21
C VAL A 197 5.85 9.67 -6.76
N SER A 198 7.01 9.12 -6.36
CA SER A 198 8.31 9.56 -6.88
C SER A 198 8.39 9.56 -8.41
N PRO A 199 7.86 8.56 -9.15
CA PRO A 199 7.97 8.56 -10.60
C PRO A 199 7.41 9.82 -11.27
N ILE A 200 6.26 10.31 -10.84
CA ILE A 200 5.69 11.55 -11.41
C ILE A 200 6.45 12.79 -10.93
N LEU A 201 6.92 12.82 -9.70
CA LEU A 201 7.75 13.93 -9.21
C LEU A 201 9.07 14.02 -9.97
N GLU A 202 9.71 12.90 -10.34
CA GLU A 202 10.91 12.86 -11.17
C GLU A 202 10.66 13.39 -12.59
N GLN A 203 9.54 12.98 -13.21
CA GLN A 203 9.14 13.50 -14.51
C GLN A 203 8.98 15.02 -14.49
N ILE A 204 8.26 15.55 -13.50
CA ILE A 204 8.07 17.01 -13.34
C ILE A 204 9.40 17.72 -13.09
N ALA A 205 10.26 17.15 -12.23
CA ALA A 205 11.54 17.75 -11.85
C ALA A 205 12.51 17.90 -13.04
N THR A 206 12.44 16.97 -14.01
CA THR A 206 13.33 16.92 -15.18
C THR A 206 12.78 17.56 -16.44
N ASP A 207 11.46 17.77 -16.54
CA ASP A 207 10.82 18.34 -17.73
C ASP A 207 11.10 19.84 -17.87
N GLN A 208 11.91 20.21 -18.88
CA GLN A 208 12.30 21.60 -19.18
C GLN A 208 11.12 22.48 -19.62
N SER A 209 9.99 21.90 -20.02
CA SER A 209 8.78 22.64 -20.37
C SER A 209 7.95 23.06 -19.15
N VAL A 210 8.25 22.51 -17.97
CA VAL A 210 7.66 22.90 -16.69
C VAL A 210 8.42 24.10 -16.12
N ILE A 211 7.72 25.07 -15.55
CA ILE A 211 8.33 26.25 -14.95
C ILE A 211 9.28 25.89 -13.80
N ASN A 212 10.36 26.66 -13.67
CA ASN A 212 11.46 26.34 -12.74
C ASN A 212 11.00 26.16 -11.28
N ILE A 213 10.02 26.96 -10.82
CA ILE A 213 9.51 26.87 -9.45
C ILE A 213 8.84 25.52 -9.18
N SER A 214 8.06 24.99 -10.13
CA SER A 214 7.40 23.67 -10.00
C SER A 214 8.44 22.55 -10.01
N ARG A 215 9.44 22.61 -10.91
CA ARG A 215 10.55 21.64 -10.92
C ARG A 215 11.30 21.61 -9.58
N SER A 216 11.63 22.79 -9.04
CA SER A 216 12.32 22.90 -7.74
C SER A 216 11.47 22.37 -6.57
N ARG A 217 10.12 22.52 -6.61
CA ARG A 217 9.24 21.92 -5.60
C ARG A 217 9.24 20.40 -5.69
N ALA A 218 9.12 19.85 -6.91
CA ALA A 218 9.18 18.40 -7.13
C ALA A 218 10.49 17.82 -6.63
N GLN A 219 11.63 18.47 -6.87
CA GLN A 219 12.95 18.07 -6.35
C GLN A 219 12.98 18.05 -4.82
N ARG A 220 12.41 19.06 -4.14
CA ARG A 220 12.36 19.05 -2.67
C ARG A 220 11.47 17.94 -2.12
N LEU A 221 10.34 17.66 -2.76
CA LEU A 221 9.46 16.56 -2.36
C LEU A 221 10.14 15.20 -2.52
N LEU A 222 10.88 14.99 -3.61
CA LEU A 222 11.70 13.79 -3.82
C LEU A 222 12.73 13.61 -2.70
N ALA A 223 13.43 14.69 -2.33
CA ALA A 223 14.42 14.64 -1.24
C ALA A 223 13.78 14.26 0.12
N LEU A 224 12.55 14.69 0.37
CA LEU A 224 11.79 14.34 1.57
C LEU A 224 11.27 12.90 1.56
N GLY A 225 10.95 12.36 0.37
CA GLY A 225 10.55 10.95 0.19
C GLY A 225 11.69 9.95 0.31
N GLY A 226 12.94 10.42 0.49
CA GLY A 226 14.12 9.55 0.62
C GLY A 226 14.59 8.92 -0.69
N THR A 227 14.12 9.41 -1.84
CA THR A 227 14.58 8.97 -3.17
C THR A 227 15.77 9.84 -3.59
N PRO A 228 17.00 9.29 -3.77
CA PRO A 228 18.11 10.06 -4.29
C PRO A 228 17.79 10.51 -5.72
N ILE A 229 17.88 11.82 -5.98
CA ILE A 229 17.82 12.34 -7.34
C ILE A 229 19.07 11.83 -8.06
N ALA A 230 18.88 11.04 -9.13
CA ALA A 230 19.99 10.68 -9.99
C ALA A 230 20.58 11.98 -10.57
N SER A 231 21.78 12.34 -10.11
CA SER A 231 22.54 13.46 -10.67
C SER A 231 23.01 13.08 -12.07
N HIS A 232 22.40 13.67 -13.10
CA HIS A 232 22.88 13.65 -14.48
C HIS A 232 23.84 14.79 -14.74
#